data_cc044d56b3557052db59d2799effd84c
#
_entry.id   cc044d56b3557052db59d2799effd84c
#
_cell.length_a   1.000
_cell.length_b   1.000
_cell.length_c   1.000
_cell.angle_alpha   90.00
_cell.angle_beta   90.00
_cell.angle_gamma   90.00
#
_symmetry.space_group_name_H-M   'P 1'
#
loop_
_entity.id
_entity.type
_entity.pdbx_description
1 polymer ?
#
loop_
_entity_poly.entity_id
_entity_poly.type
_entity_poly.pdbx_seq_one_letter_code
_entity_poly.pdbx_strand_id
1 'polypeptide(L)'
;NDQPQLSAMLDYRIQAEAGSLYNTPPCFNIYISKLVFDWVKNEIGGVDKMAEIQREKSGLLYDYIESSDFYTNPVKDAKDRSVCNIPFITPSKDLDAKFVAEADALGFKNIKGHRSVGGMRASVYNAFPRQGVLDLIDFMKKFEDENK
;
A
#
# COMPACT_ATOMS: atom_id res chain seq x y z
N ASN A 1 44.17 9.14 14.94
CA ASN A 1 42.91 8.53 14.51
C ASN A 1 42.31 9.38 13.40
N ASP A 2 42.80 9.17 12.16
CA ASP A 2 42.25 9.82 10.98
C ASP A 2 40.91 9.17 10.60
N GLN A 3 39.88 9.38 11.41
CA GLN A 3 38.53 9.09 10.99
C GLN A 3 38.11 10.14 9.95
N PRO A 4 37.59 9.74 8.80
CA PRO A 4 37.11 10.69 7.82
C PRO A 4 36.10 11.63 8.44
N GLN A 5 36.24 12.92 8.24
CA GLN A 5 35.33 13.91 8.78
C GLN A 5 33.93 13.72 8.11
N LEU A 6 33.00 13.20 8.88
CA LEU A 6 31.62 13.06 8.41
C LEU A 6 30.97 14.45 8.26
N SER A 7 30.06 14.57 7.32
CA SER A 7 29.19 15.76 7.27
C SER A 7 28.32 15.83 8.53
N ALA A 8 27.93 17.03 8.95
CA ALA A 8 27.11 17.23 10.14
C ALA A 8 25.82 16.40 10.15
N MET A 9 25.24 16.11 8.99
CA MET A 9 24.04 15.28 8.85
C MET A 9 24.26 13.80 9.12
N LEU A 10 25.49 13.32 9.01
CA LEU A 10 25.84 11.90 9.20
C LEU A 10 26.61 11.69 10.51
N ASP A 11 26.97 12.74 11.23
CA ASP A 11 27.66 12.65 12.52
C ASP A 11 26.64 12.63 13.67
N TYR A 12 26.39 11.45 14.22
CA TYR A 12 25.48 11.27 15.35
C TYR A 12 25.90 12.02 16.62
N ARG A 13 27.20 12.36 16.78
CA ARG A 13 27.67 13.14 17.94
C ARG A 13 27.06 14.54 17.92
N ILE A 14 27.08 15.20 16.75
CA ILE A 14 26.49 16.52 16.56
C ILE A 14 24.98 16.49 16.86
N GLN A 15 24.28 15.44 16.41
CA GLN A 15 22.87 15.28 16.65
C GLN A 15 22.58 15.03 18.14
N ALA A 16 23.39 14.22 18.81
CA ALA A 16 23.25 13.94 20.25
C ALA A 16 23.51 15.17 21.11
N GLU A 17 24.57 15.92 20.83
CA GLU A 17 24.93 17.17 21.52
C GLU A 17 23.83 18.23 21.39
N ALA A 18 23.16 18.27 20.23
CA ALA A 18 22.01 19.15 19.99
C ALA A 18 20.68 18.61 20.53
N GLY A 19 20.65 17.50 21.27
CA GLY A 19 19.44 16.86 21.75
C GLY A 19 18.47 16.47 20.64
N SER A 20 18.98 16.08 19.48
CA SER A 20 18.23 15.79 18.25
C SER A 20 17.51 17.00 17.64
N LEU A 21 17.89 18.22 18.03
CA LEU A 21 17.33 19.47 17.55
C LEU A 21 18.34 20.32 16.75
N TYR A 22 19.31 19.67 16.12
CA TYR A 22 20.28 20.36 15.25
C TYR A 22 19.59 21.15 14.12
N ASN A 23 18.51 20.60 13.60
CA ASN A 23 17.63 21.28 12.66
C ASN A 23 16.24 21.48 13.28
N THR A 24 15.48 22.45 12.76
CA THR A 24 14.08 22.66 13.13
C THR A 24 13.26 21.41 12.84
N PRO A 25 12.50 20.87 13.81
CA PRO A 25 11.65 19.72 13.60
C PRO A 25 10.59 19.96 12.53
N PRO A 26 10.15 18.93 11.77
CA PRO A 26 9.08 19.06 10.80
C PRO A 26 7.71 19.10 11.52
N CYS A 27 7.40 20.22 12.17
CA CYS A 27 6.25 20.39 13.06
C CYS A 27 4.92 20.00 12.42
N PHE A 28 4.72 20.34 11.14
CA PHE A 28 3.50 19.97 10.40
C PHE A 28 3.34 18.45 10.31
N ASN A 29 4.41 17.74 9.94
CA ASN A 29 4.36 16.27 9.80
C ASN A 29 4.12 15.60 11.17
N ILE A 30 4.73 16.12 12.24
CA ILE A 30 4.51 15.64 13.62
C ILE A 30 3.04 15.85 14.02
N TYR A 31 2.48 17.03 13.71
CA TYR A 31 1.07 17.34 14.00
C TYR A 31 0.11 16.41 13.26
N ILE A 32 0.31 16.20 11.95
CA ILE A 32 -0.52 15.28 11.17
C ILE A 32 -0.39 13.84 11.68
N SER A 33 0.84 13.40 12.00
CA SER A 33 1.05 12.07 12.59
C SER A 33 0.29 11.90 13.92
N LYS A 34 0.31 12.94 14.77
CA LYS A 34 -0.48 12.94 16.01
C LYS A 34 -1.97 12.74 15.73
N LEU A 35 -2.54 13.47 14.77
CA LEU A 35 -3.97 13.33 14.43
C LEU A 35 -4.31 11.92 13.94
N VAL A 36 -3.44 11.31 13.13
CA VAL A 36 -3.61 9.92 12.69
C VAL A 36 -3.53 8.94 13.86
N PHE A 37 -2.58 9.12 14.78
CA PHE A 37 -2.47 8.26 15.97
C PHE A 37 -3.67 8.41 16.90
N ASP A 38 -4.18 9.63 17.09
CA ASP A 38 -5.40 9.89 17.87
C ASP A 38 -6.62 9.20 17.24
N TRP A 39 -6.76 9.26 15.93
CA TRP A 39 -7.80 8.54 15.18
C TRP A 39 -7.69 7.02 15.37
N VAL A 40 -6.50 6.43 15.18
CA VAL A 40 -6.30 4.99 15.39
C VAL A 40 -6.62 4.60 16.83
N LYS A 41 -6.21 5.39 17.80
CA LYS A 41 -6.41 5.09 19.23
C LYS A 41 -7.87 5.22 19.65
N ASN A 42 -8.53 6.32 19.28
CA ASN A 42 -9.80 6.73 19.88
C ASN A 42 -11.01 6.28 19.04
N GLU A 43 -10.89 6.23 17.71
CA GLU A 43 -11.99 5.89 16.83
C GLU A 43 -11.91 4.45 16.32
N ILE A 44 -10.71 3.96 15.99
CA ILE A 44 -10.52 2.59 15.52
C ILE A 44 -10.47 1.58 16.67
N GLY A 45 -9.96 1.99 17.83
CA GLY A 45 -9.80 1.10 19.01
C GLY A 45 -8.39 0.52 19.15
N GLY A 46 -7.38 1.14 18.52
CA GLY A 46 -5.97 0.80 18.66
C GLY A 46 -5.36 0.08 17.47
N VAL A 47 -4.06 -0.19 17.58
CA VAL A 47 -3.25 -0.77 16.50
C VAL A 47 -3.68 -2.20 16.17
N ASP A 48 -4.00 -3.01 17.18
CA ASP A 48 -4.43 -4.39 16.97
C ASP A 48 -5.73 -4.46 16.18
N LYS A 49 -6.69 -3.57 16.52
CA LYS A 49 -7.97 -3.49 15.78
C LYS A 49 -7.76 -2.99 14.35
N MET A 50 -6.88 -2.02 14.14
CA MET A 50 -6.52 -1.59 12.79
C MET A 50 -5.88 -2.73 11.99
N ALA A 51 -5.05 -3.55 12.61
CA ALA A 51 -4.41 -4.70 11.97
C ALA A 51 -5.43 -5.77 11.58
N GLU A 52 -6.45 -6.02 12.40
CA GLU A 52 -7.57 -6.92 12.07
C GLU A 52 -8.34 -6.43 10.83
N ILE A 53 -8.76 -5.16 10.85
CA ILE A 53 -9.48 -4.52 9.74
C ILE A 53 -8.64 -4.57 8.46
N GLN A 54 -7.34 -4.34 8.57
CA GLN A 54 -6.44 -4.34 7.42
C GLN A 54 -6.26 -5.74 6.84
N ARG A 55 -6.13 -6.77 7.69
CA ARG A 55 -6.07 -8.17 7.23
C ARG A 55 -7.39 -8.63 6.58
N GLU A 56 -8.54 -8.23 7.13
CA GLU A 56 -9.83 -8.51 6.50
C GLU A 56 -9.88 -7.91 5.08
N LYS A 57 -9.60 -6.62 4.94
CA LYS A 57 -9.63 -5.93 3.64
C LYS A 57 -8.69 -6.57 2.61
N SER A 58 -7.46 -6.84 3.02
CA SER A 58 -6.49 -7.48 2.12
C SER A 58 -6.84 -8.92 1.81
N GLY A 59 -7.37 -9.66 2.78
CA GLY A 59 -7.84 -11.03 2.62
C GLY A 59 -8.90 -11.15 1.53
N LEU A 60 -9.92 -10.30 1.55
CA LEU A 60 -10.98 -10.29 0.52
C LEU A 60 -10.40 -10.22 -0.90
N LEU A 61 -9.40 -9.38 -1.13
CA LEU A 61 -8.80 -9.24 -2.46
C LEU A 61 -7.87 -10.41 -2.80
N TYR A 62 -7.08 -10.89 -1.84
CA TYR A 62 -6.25 -12.08 -2.06
C TYR A 62 -7.08 -13.33 -2.33
N ASP A 63 -8.14 -13.55 -1.56
CA ASP A 63 -9.05 -14.70 -1.73
C ASP A 63 -9.67 -14.70 -3.12
N TYR A 64 -10.09 -13.52 -3.61
CA TYR A 64 -10.61 -13.41 -4.98
C TYR A 64 -9.53 -13.72 -6.03
N ILE A 65 -8.34 -13.12 -5.92
CA ILE A 65 -7.23 -13.37 -6.86
C ILE A 65 -6.87 -14.87 -6.89
N GLU A 66 -6.86 -15.54 -5.73
CA GLU A 66 -6.52 -16.96 -5.64
C GLU A 66 -7.63 -17.88 -6.16
N SER A 67 -8.88 -17.44 -6.10
CA SER A 67 -10.03 -18.19 -6.64
C SER A 67 -10.20 -18.04 -8.15
N SER A 68 -9.54 -17.04 -8.74
CA SER A 68 -9.63 -16.74 -10.18
C SER A 68 -8.56 -17.52 -10.97
N ASP A 69 -8.96 -18.08 -12.10
CA ASP A 69 -8.04 -18.65 -13.10
C ASP A 69 -7.45 -17.56 -14.04
N PHE A 70 -7.96 -16.33 -13.94
CA PHE A 70 -7.57 -15.21 -14.81
C PHE A 70 -6.50 -14.33 -14.18
N TYR A 71 -6.62 -14.04 -12.87
CA TYR A 71 -5.66 -13.22 -12.17
C TYR A 71 -4.58 -14.04 -11.49
N THR A 72 -3.37 -13.50 -11.42
CA THR A 72 -2.27 -14.15 -10.72
C THR A 72 -1.57 -13.16 -9.78
N ASN A 73 -1.30 -13.58 -8.54
CA ASN A 73 -0.43 -12.84 -7.64
C ASN A 73 1.03 -13.21 -7.91
N PRO A 74 1.93 -12.23 -8.21
CA PRO A 74 3.35 -12.50 -8.42
C PRO A 74 4.08 -12.93 -7.13
N VAL A 75 3.56 -12.58 -5.94
CA VAL A 75 4.13 -12.98 -4.64
C VAL A 75 3.56 -14.34 -4.25
N LYS A 76 4.32 -15.40 -4.50
CA LYS A 76 3.85 -16.79 -4.34
C LYS A 76 3.69 -17.22 -2.89
N ASP A 77 4.65 -16.88 -2.04
CA ASP A 77 4.59 -17.24 -0.62
C ASP A 77 3.70 -16.26 0.14
N ALA A 78 2.65 -16.77 0.77
CA ALA A 78 1.68 -15.96 1.49
C ALA A 78 2.31 -15.15 2.65
N LYS A 79 3.40 -15.66 3.26
CA LYS A 79 4.10 -14.97 4.36
C LYS A 79 4.82 -13.69 3.90
N ASP A 80 5.14 -13.59 2.60
CA ASP A 80 5.84 -12.46 2.01
C ASP A 80 4.89 -11.41 1.44
N ARG A 81 3.56 -11.63 1.54
CA ARG A 81 2.53 -10.75 1.01
C ARG A 81 2.28 -9.54 1.90
N SER A 82 2.19 -8.38 1.27
CA SER A 82 1.81 -7.14 1.96
C SER A 82 0.31 -7.08 2.21
N VAL A 83 -0.10 -6.69 3.41
CA VAL A 83 -1.50 -6.40 3.72
C VAL A 83 -1.99 -5.04 3.19
N CYS A 84 -1.09 -4.21 2.64
CA CYS A 84 -1.42 -2.87 2.14
C CYS A 84 -1.29 -2.73 0.63
N ASN A 85 -0.26 -3.33 0.03
CA ASN A 85 0.02 -3.21 -1.40
C ASN A 85 -0.09 -4.59 -2.04
N ILE A 86 -1.17 -4.81 -2.76
CA ILE A 86 -1.55 -6.10 -3.32
C ILE A 86 -1.28 -6.08 -4.83
N PRO A 87 -0.18 -6.70 -5.30
CA PRO A 87 0.11 -6.81 -6.71
C PRO A 87 -0.68 -7.95 -7.35
N PHE A 88 -1.11 -7.74 -8.58
CA PHE A 88 -1.73 -8.79 -9.40
C PHE A 88 -1.51 -8.52 -10.89
N ILE A 89 -1.60 -9.55 -11.70
CA ILE A 89 -1.43 -9.50 -13.15
C ILE A 89 -2.56 -10.26 -13.84
N THR A 90 -2.84 -9.90 -15.07
CA THR A 90 -3.70 -10.64 -16.00
C THR A 90 -2.84 -11.58 -16.87
N PRO A 91 -3.44 -12.41 -17.73
CA PRO A 91 -2.69 -13.35 -18.60
C PRO A 91 -1.74 -12.68 -19.58
N SER A 92 -1.93 -11.39 -19.92
CA SER A 92 -1.09 -10.68 -20.87
C SER A 92 -0.88 -9.20 -20.50
N LYS A 93 0.23 -8.62 -20.99
CA LYS A 93 0.52 -7.19 -20.79
C LYS A 93 -0.49 -6.27 -21.47
N ASP A 94 -1.12 -6.69 -22.54
CA ASP A 94 -2.15 -5.93 -23.23
C ASP A 94 -3.43 -5.87 -22.39
N LEU A 95 -3.78 -6.97 -21.73
CA LEU A 95 -4.87 -7.03 -20.77
C LEU A 95 -4.57 -6.21 -19.51
N ASP A 96 -3.32 -6.22 -19.02
CA ASP A 96 -2.91 -5.34 -17.92
C ASP A 96 -3.14 -3.86 -18.28
N ALA A 97 -2.74 -3.46 -19.49
CA ALA A 97 -2.90 -2.08 -19.95
C ALA A 97 -4.40 -1.71 -20.11
N LYS A 98 -5.21 -2.62 -20.66
CA LYS A 98 -6.66 -2.47 -20.78
C LYS A 98 -7.31 -2.33 -19.41
N PHE A 99 -6.98 -3.22 -18.47
CA PHE A 99 -7.48 -3.18 -17.09
C PHE A 99 -7.20 -1.82 -16.43
N VAL A 100 -5.96 -1.34 -16.53
CA VAL A 100 -5.57 -0.04 -15.93
C VAL A 100 -6.38 1.10 -16.54
N ALA A 101 -6.60 1.11 -17.86
CA ALA A 101 -7.35 2.17 -18.53
C ALA A 101 -8.84 2.16 -18.10
N GLU A 102 -9.47 1.00 -18.08
CA GLU A 102 -10.88 0.86 -17.68
C GLU A 102 -11.08 1.15 -16.18
N ALA A 103 -10.18 0.66 -15.32
CA ALA A 103 -10.18 0.96 -13.90
C ALA A 103 -10.06 2.47 -13.65
N ASP A 104 -9.14 3.15 -14.34
CA ASP A 104 -8.97 4.61 -14.20
C ASP A 104 -10.23 5.37 -14.62
N ALA A 105 -10.90 4.95 -15.70
CA ALA A 105 -12.16 5.54 -16.15
C ALA A 105 -13.30 5.40 -15.13
N LEU A 106 -13.29 4.32 -14.33
CA LEU A 106 -14.25 4.07 -13.25
C LEU A 106 -13.85 4.72 -11.93
N GLY A 107 -12.72 5.41 -11.86
CA GLY A 107 -12.28 6.13 -10.66
C GLY A 107 -11.29 5.35 -9.78
N PHE A 108 -10.87 4.14 -10.14
CA PHE A 108 -9.80 3.41 -9.45
C PHE A 108 -8.43 3.99 -9.83
N LYS A 109 -8.03 5.06 -9.14
CA LYS A 109 -6.81 5.80 -9.45
C LYS A 109 -5.55 5.10 -8.95
N ASN A 110 -4.45 5.26 -9.69
CA ASN A 110 -3.12 4.75 -9.34
C ASN A 110 -3.03 3.22 -9.17
N ILE A 111 -3.89 2.46 -9.86
CA ILE A 111 -3.90 1.00 -9.80
C ILE A 111 -2.76 0.35 -10.61
N LYS A 112 -2.12 1.09 -11.50
CA LYS A 112 -0.98 0.60 -12.29
C LYS A 112 0.14 0.13 -11.37
N GLY A 113 0.70 -1.04 -11.65
CA GLY A 113 1.81 -1.63 -10.91
C GLY A 113 3.12 -0.84 -11.02
N HIS A 114 4.09 -1.19 -10.19
CA HIS A 114 5.39 -0.54 -10.23
C HIS A 114 6.10 -0.82 -11.55
N ARG A 115 6.79 0.19 -12.10
CA ARG A 115 7.45 0.12 -13.43
C ARG A 115 8.43 -1.06 -13.60
N SER A 116 9.02 -1.54 -12.50
CA SER A 116 9.95 -2.68 -12.52
C SER A 116 9.25 -4.04 -12.48
N VAL A 117 7.99 -4.10 -12.05
CA VAL A 117 7.23 -5.36 -11.89
C VAL A 117 6.16 -5.48 -12.96
N GLY A 118 5.53 -4.36 -13.35
CA GLY A 118 4.39 -4.35 -14.25
C GLY A 118 3.06 -4.69 -13.56
N GLY A 119 2.06 -5.05 -14.35
CA GLY A 119 0.74 -5.42 -13.86
C GLY A 119 0.01 -4.31 -13.13
N MET A 120 -0.79 -4.70 -12.15
CA MET A 120 -1.57 -3.83 -11.28
C MET A 120 -1.09 -3.93 -9.82
N ARG A 121 -1.44 -2.92 -9.04
CA ARG A 121 -1.21 -2.89 -7.60
C ARG A 121 -2.33 -2.12 -6.90
N ALA A 122 -3.14 -2.83 -6.15
CA ALA A 122 -4.10 -2.20 -5.27
C ALA A 122 -3.41 -1.70 -3.98
N SER A 123 -3.51 -0.40 -3.71
CA SER A 123 -2.97 0.23 -2.50
C SER A 123 -4.08 0.38 -1.47
N VAL A 124 -4.30 -0.65 -0.66
CA VAL A 124 -5.36 -0.74 0.35
C VAL A 124 -4.81 -0.25 1.69
N TYR A 125 -4.69 1.08 1.85
CA TYR A 125 -4.18 1.68 3.09
C TYR A 125 -5.20 1.62 4.24
N ASN A 126 -4.74 1.92 5.46
CA ASN A 126 -5.54 1.81 6.69
C ASN A 126 -6.89 2.54 6.60
N ALA A 127 -6.89 3.78 6.10
CA ALA A 127 -8.11 4.58 5.96
C ALA A 127 -8.93 4.26 4.69
N PHE A 128 -8.43 3.38 3.80
CA PHE A 128 -9.18 2.99 2.60
C PHE A 128 -10.41 2.17 3.01
N PRO A 129 -11.62 2.53 2.55
CA PRO A 129 -12.85 1.87 3.00
C PRO A 129 -12.93 0.43 2.46
N ARG A 130 -13.50 -0.47 3.27
CA ARG A 130 -13.78 -1.85 2.87
C ARG A 130 -14.63 -1.93 1.60
N GLN A 131 -15.61 -1.02 1.44
CA GLN A 131 -16.44 -0.97 0.25
C GLN A 131 -15.64 -0.77 -1.03
N GLY A 132 -14.61 0.08 -1.01
CA GLY A 132 -13.75 0.27 -2.18
C GLY A 132 -12.98 -0.99 -2.59
N VAL A 133 -12.70 -1.91 -1.66
CA VAL A 133 -12.13 -3.23 -2.00
C VAL A 133 -13.16 -4.10 -2.68
N LEU A 134 -14.41 -4.10 -2.19
CA LEU A 134 -15.52 -4.85 -2.80
C LEU A 134 -15.84 -4.33 -4.20
N ASP A 135 -15.88 -3.01 -4.38
CA ASP A 135 -16.11 -2.37 -5.68
C ASP A 135 -15.02 -2.75 -6.69
N LEU A 136 -13.76 -2.82 -6.22
CA LEU A 136 -12.65 -3.30 -7.06
C LEU A 136 -12.83 -4.77 -7.45
N ILE A 137 -13.20 -5.64 -6.52
CA ILE A 137 -13.45 -7.05 -6.78
C ILE A 137 -14.59 -7.23 -7.79
N ASP A 138 -15.67 -6.46 -7.67
CA ASP A 138 -16.79 -6.54 -8.61
C ASP A 138 -16.40 -6.06 -10.01
N PHE A 139 -15.56 -5.01 -10.09
CA PHE A 139 -14.96 -4.62 -11.36
C PHE A 139 -14.05 -5.72 -11.93
N MET A 140 -13.22 -6.35 -11.11
CA MET A 140 -12.32 -7.44 -11.51
C MET A 140 -13.12 -8.63 -12.09
N LYS A 141 -14.22 -9.03 -11.45
CA LYS A 141 -15.11 -10.10 -11.95
C LYS A 141 -15.65 -9.77 -13.33
N LYS A 142 -16.21 -8.56 -13.48
CA LYS A 142 -16.75 -8.11 -14.75
C LYS A 142 -15.68 -8.10 -15.84
N PHE A 143 -14.51 -7.56 -15.54
CA PHE A 143 -13.39 -7.53 -16.49
C PHE A 143 -12.94 -8.95 -16.89
N GLU A 144 -12.88 -9.88 -15.95
CA GLU A 144 -12.57 -11.29 -16.20
C GLU A 144 -13.59 -11.92 -17.15
N ASP A 145 -14.90 -11.75 -16.89
CA ASP A 145 -15.99 -12.30 -17.72
C ASP A 145 -15.97 -11.78 -19.16
N GLU A 146 -15.55 -10.51 -19.34
CA GLU A 146 -15.49 -9.87 -20.66
C GLU A 146 -14.20 -10.19 -21.45
N ASN A 147 -13.17 -10.78 -20.81
CA ASN A 147 -11.84 -10.97 -21.40
C ASN A 147 -11.27 -12.39 -21.30
N LYS A 148 -12.06 -13.36 -20.83
CA LYS A 148 -11.77 -14.80 -20.86
C LYS A 148 -11.90 -15.44 -22.25
#